data_6014959ab2042df847df9294df9a494a
#
_entry.id   6014959ab2042df847df9294df9a494a
#
_cell.length_a   1.000
_cell.length_b   1.000
_cell.length_c   1.000
_cell.angle_alpha   90.00
_cell.angle_beta   90.00
_cell.angle_gamma   90.00
#
_symmetry.space_group_name_H-M   'P 1'
#
loop_
_entity.id
_entity.type
_entity.pdbx_description
1 polymer ?
#
loop_
_entity_poly.entity_id
_entity_poly.type
_entity_poly.pdbx_seq_one_letter_code
_entity_poly.pdbx_strand_id
1 'polypeptide(L)'
;DIVKILDIANSNLLALNPSDIPMGEIEGHEFVRGFFDPAITRLTKLHEEDDWQSFVTLNPDSSRKRFYLDIYTRPGARTLAPSLDLALELARKHDPGYRLWLGVQSNDFAYKSLLENHGFTILRKYWTLEMKLPVENESSSPSLGVIRELDLDKEDDLRTFHEVHQDAFSQHFGFMPRQFNEWSEIVIRDKDETNMQAWLISVNGVPAGFVDFNDEQLHNDSGYVSGLGVMQAFQGKGLGEALLRHAIQINSELGRSKLCLSVDAGNESGALRLYEKVGMKPISEWHQYEDL
;
A
#
# COMPACT_ATOMS: atom_id res chain seq x y z
N ASP A 1 -4.62 -19.55 7.91
CA ASP A 1 -6.09 -19.46 7.96
C ASP A 1 -6.53 -18.02 7.65
N ILE A 2 -6.48 -17.68 6.35
CA ILE A 2 -6.72 -16.32 5.81
C ILE A 2 -8.06 -15.75 6.27
N VAL A 3 -9.11 -16.56 6.27
CA VAL A 3 -10.46 -16.12 6.67
C VAL A 3 -10.49 -15.58 8.10
N LYS A 4 -9.78 -16.23 9.02
CA LYS A 4 -9.70 -15.77 10.42
C LYS A 4 -8.83 -14.52 10.57
N ILE A 5 -7.75 -14.43 9.81
CA ILE A 5 -6.88 -13.25 9.76
C ILE A 5 -7.70 -12.04 9.30
N LEU A 6 -8.40 -12.17 8.17
CA LEU A 6 -9.25 -11.11 7.63
C LEU A 6 -10.38 -10.72 8.58
N ASP A 7 -11.03 -11.70 9.21
CA ASP A 7 -12.12 -11.43 10.15
C ASP A 7 -11.62 -10.62 11.37
N ILE A 8 -10.46 -10.97 11.93
CA ILE A 8 -9.85 -10.22 13.04
C ILE A 8 -9.45 -8.82 12.58
N ALA A 9 -8.73 -8.70 11.47
CA ALA A 9 -8.24 -7.44 10.95
C ALA A 9 -9.41 -6.48 10.64
N ASN A 10 -10.37 -6.93 9.86
CA ASN A 10 -11.51 -6.12 9.47
C ASN A 10 -12.39 -5.72 10.66
N SER A 11 -12.59 -6.62 11.65
CA SER A 11 -13.32 -6.27 12.87
C SER A 11 -12.64 -5.15 13.66
N ASN A 12 -11.31 -5.12 13.70
CA ASN A 12 -10.53 -4.06 14.33
C ASN A 12 -10.61 -2.75 13.53
N LEU A 13 -10.28 -2.80 12.24
CA LEU A 13 -10.23 -1.62 11.37
C LEU A 13 -11.57 -0.90 11.29
N LEU A 14 -12.65 -1.63 11.05
CA LEU A 14 -14.00 -1.05 10.92
C LEU A 14 -14.56 -0.56 12.25
N ALA A 15 -14.12 -1.12 13.38
CA ALA A 15 -14.49 -0.57 14.68
C ALA A 15 -13.81 0.78 14.97
N LEU A 16 -12.58 0.97 14.47
CA LEU A 16 -11.85 2.22 14.59
C LEU A 16 -12.33 3.26 13.58
N ASN A 17 -12.56 2.83 12.34
CA ASN A 17 -13.03 3.69 11.26
C ASN A 17 -14.06 2.95 10.38
N PRO A 18 -15.37 3.17 10.60
CA PRO A 18 -16.42 2.53 9.79
C PRO A 18 -16.40 2.91 8.30
N SER A 19 -15.68 3.95 7.94
CA SER A 19 -15.49 4.39 6.54
C SER A 19 -14.23 3.82 5.90
N ASP A 20 -13.45 3.05 6.65
CA ASP A 20 -12.24 2.43 6.11
C ASP A 20 -12.57 1.33 5.09
N ILE A 21 -11.58 0.99 4.29
CA ILE A 21 -11.68 -0.06 3.29
C ILE A 21 -11.39 -1.39 3.98
N PRO A 22 -12.36 -2.32 4.06
CA PRO A 22 -12.07 -3.66 4.60
C PRO A 22 -11.08 -4.38 3.69
N MET A 23 -10.15 -5.12 4.29
CA MET A 23 -9.21 -5.95 3.56
C MET A 23 -9.91 -7.13 2.91
N GLY A 24 -9.50 -7.47 1.68
CA GLY A 24 -9.98 -8.61 0.92
C GLY A 24 -9.04 -9.82 0.98
N GLU A 25 -9.33 -10.81 0.15
CA GLU A 25 -8.58 -12.06 0.11
C GLU A 25 -7.12 -11.85 -0.34
N ILE A 26 -6.87 -10.86 -1.22
CA ILE A 26 -5.53 -10.54 -1.72
C ILE A 26 -4.64 -10.09 -0.57
N GLU A 27 -5.08 -9.12 0.24
CA GLU A 27 -4.32 -8.66 1.41
C GLU A 27 -4.16 -9.77 2.46
N GLY A 28 -5.17 -10.62 2.61
CA GLY A 28 -5.07 -11.82 3.45
C GLY A 28 -3.96 -12.76 2.98
N HIS A 29 -3.81 -12.95 1.68
CA HIS A 29 -2.70 -13.71 1.11
C HIS A 29 -1.35 -13.02 1.32
N GLU A 30 -1.28 -11.71 1.25
CA GLU A 30 -0.05 -10.95 1.52
C GLU A 30 0.44 -11.13 2.96
N PHE A 31 -0.45 -11.13 3.93
CA PHE A 31 -0.09 -11.47 5.32
C PHE A 31 0.54 -12.85 5.45
N VAL A 32 0.12 -13.83 4.67
CA VAL A 32 0.63 -15.21 4.71
C VAL A 32 1.87 -15.40 3.85
N ARG A 33 2.04 -14.60 2.79
CA ARG A 33 3.15 -14.71 1.83
C ARG A 33 4.50 -14.48 2.49
N GLY A 34 4.57 -13.59 3.46
CA GLY A 34 5.77 -13.35 4.26
C GLY A 34 6.17 -14.51 5.17
N PHE A 35 5.35 -15.59 5.26
CA PHE A 35 5.57 -16.74 6.14
C PHE A 35 6.58 -17.72 5.54
N PHE A 36 7.78 -17.31 5.31
CA PHE A 36 8.82 -18.29 5.02
C PHE A 36 9.27 -19.04 6.29
N ASP A 37 8.97 -18.53 7.47
CA ASP A 37 9.13 -19.24 8.75
C ASP A 37 7.82 -19.20 9.57
N PRO A 38 7.07 -20.33 9.64
CA PRO A 38 5.88 -20.44 10.47
C PRO A 38 6.13 -20.13 11.96
N ALA A 39 7.41 -20.10 12.39
CA ALA A 39 7.78 -19.75 13.75
C ALA A 39 7.59 -18.28 14.08
N ILE A 40 7.56 -17.38 13.09
CA ILE A 40 7.43 -15.93 13.28
C ILE A 40 6.02 -15.39 13.01
N THR A 41 5.07 -16.26 12.72
CA THR A 41 3.66 -15.89 12.63
C THR A 41 2.82 -16.66 13.60
N ARG A 42 1.95 -15.95 14.30
CA ARG A 42 1.09 -16.52 15.32
C ARG A 42 -0.31 -15.95 15.28
N LEU A 43 -1.27 -16.85 15.32
CA LEU A 43 -2.62 -16.54 15.79
C LEU A 43 -2.63 -16.70 17.31
N THR A 44 -3.13 -15.70 18.02
CA THR A 44 -3.12 -15.67 19.48
C THR A 44 -4.53 -15.82 20.02
N LYS A 45 -4.72 -16.83 20.88
CA LYS A 45 -5.91 -16.97 21.72
C LYS A 45 -5.57 -16.50 23.11
N LEU A 46 -6.44 -15.71 23.73
CA LEU A 46 -6.47 -15.58 25.18
C LEU A 46 -7.25 -16.75 25.77
N HIS A 47 -6.78 -17.22 26.93
CA HIS A 47 -7.34 -18.35 27.68
C HIS A 47 -8.88 -18.42 27.65
N GLU A 48 -9.41 -19.61 27.41
CA GLU A 48 -10.80 -20.06 27.62
C GLU A 48 -11.85 -19.64 26.56
N GLU A 49 -11.53 -18.75 25.60
CA GLU A 49 -12.44 -18.48 24.48
C GLU A 49 -12.12 -19.41 23.30
N ASP A 50 -13.15 -20.00 22.71
CA ASP A 50 -12.99 -20.92 21.57
C ASP A 50 -12.55 -20.21 20.28
N ASP A 51 -12.53 -18.86 20.27
CA ASP A 51 -12.25 -18.06 19.10
C ASP A 51 -10.90 -17.30 19.17
N TRP A 52 -10.33 -17.03 18.00
CA TRP A 52 -9.09 -16.28 17.86
C TRP A 52 -9.33 -14.79 18.13
N GLN A 53 -8.49 -14.18 18.97
CA GLN A 53 -8.63 -12.79 19.40
C GLN A 53 -7.66 -11.84 18.72
N SER A 54 -6.51 -12.32 18.31
CA SER A 54 -5.51 -11.52 17.61
C SER A 54 -4.66 -12.36 16.66
N PHE A 55 -3.96 -11.69 15.76
CA PHE A 55 -2.85 -12.30 15.03
C PHE A 55 -1.64 -11.37 15.00
N VAL A 56 -0.48 -11.97 14.83
CA VAL A 56 0.82 -11.31 14.70
C VAL A 56 1.51 -11.87 13.47
N THR A 57 2.02 -11.00 12.61
CA THR A 57 2.91 -11.38 11.51
C THR A 57 4.20 -10.58 11.54
N LEU A 58 5.28 -11.18 11.10
CA LEU A 58 6.59 -10.56 10.94
C LEU A 58 7.08 -10.86 9.52
N ASN A 59 7.11 -9.84 8.67
CA ASN A 59 7.57 -9.94 7.30
C ASN A 59 8.95 -9.28 7.16
N PRO A 60 10.03 -10.06 6.95
CA PRO A 60 11.37 -9.50 6.90
C PRO A 60 11.66 -8.81 5.57
N ASP A 61 12.25 -7.64 5.65
CA ASP A 61 12.91 -6.93 4.57
C ASP A 61 14.41 -6.97 4.83
N SER A 62 15.05 -8.02 4.36
CA SER A 62 16.47 -8.26 4.60
C SER A 62 17.36 -7.19 3.93
N SER A 63 16.90 -6.59 2.83
CA SER A 63 17.62 -5.53 2.14
C SER A 63 17.73 -4.25 2.98
N ARG A 64 16.75 -3.99 3.84
CA ARG A 64 16.70 -2.82 4.73
C ARG A 64 16.90 -3.18 6.20
N LYS A 65 17.15 -4.45 6.51
CA LYS A 65 17.33 -4.96 7.88
C LYS A 65 16.18 -4.55 8.80
N ARG A 66 14.95 -4.88 8.40
CA ARG A 66 13.76 -4.58 9.17
C ARG A 66 12.70 -5.67 9.02
N PHE A 67 11.78 -5.70 9.98
CA PHE A 67 10.54 -6.44 9.87
C PHE A 67 9.38 -5.49 9.67
N TYR A 68 8.46 -5.83 8.78
CA TYR A 68 7.11 -5.31 8.83
C TYR A 68 6.34 -6.18 9.81
N LEU A 69 5.81 -5.54 10.82
CA LEU A 69 5.05 -6.18 11.90
C LEU A 69 3.58 -5.79 11.77
N ASP A 70 2.70 -6.79 11.69
CA ASP A 70 1.27 -6.58 11.78
C ASP A 70 0.74 -7.22 13.05
N ILE A 71 -0.02 -6.44 13.82
CA ILE A 71 -0.77 -6.90 14.97
C ILE A 71 -2.19 -6.36 14.86
N TYR A 72 -3.14 -7.27 14.74
CA TYR A 72 -4.55 -6.92 14.79
C TYR A 72 -5.24 -7.68 15.92
N THR A 73 -6.15 -7.01 16.60
CA THR A 73 -6.91 -7.58 17.71
C THR A 73 -8.39 -7.30 17.55
N ARG A 74 -9.25 -8.21 17.97
CA ARG A 74 -10.68 -7.94 18.01
C ARG A 74 -10.99 -6.76 18.93
N PRO A 75 -12.02 -5.96 18.64
CA PRO A 75 -12.44 -4.87 19.49
C PRO A 75 -12.70 -5.35 20.93
N GLY A 76 -12.08 -4.67 21.90
CA GLY A 76 -12.18 -5.04 23.32
C GLY A 76 -11.34 -6.23 23.78
N ALA A 77 -10.62 -6.89 22.88
CA ALA A 77 -9.72 -7.98 23.25
C ALA A 77 -8.52 -7.45 24.09
N ARG A 78 -8.11 -8.25 25.08
CA ARG A 78 -6.97 -7.93 25.97
C ARG A 78 -5.65 -8.51 25.46
N THR A 79 -5.59 -8.83 24.15
CA THR A 79 -4.46 -9.52 23.53
C THR A 79 -3.41 -8.58 22.95
N LEU A 80 -3.67 -7.27 22.86
CA LEU A 80 -2.77 -6.34 22.18
C LEU A 80 -1.36 -6.30 22.79
N ALA A 81 -1.26 -6.04 24.10
CA ALA A 81 0.04 -6.00 24.77
C ALA A 81 0.76 -7.37 24.73
N PRO A 82 0.12 -8.51 25.09
CA PRO A 82 0.74 -9.82 24.91
C PRO A 82 1.15 -10.14 23.48
N SER A 83 0.41 -9.65 22.46
CA SER A 83 0.77 -9.84 21.05
C SER A 83 2.00 -9.02 20.66
N LEU A 84 2.12 -7.79 21.15
CA LEU A 84 3.31 -6.98 20.95
C LEU A 84 4.54 -7.59 21.61
N ASP A 85 4.43 -8.05 22.87
CA ASP A 85 5.51 -8.72 23.59
C ASP A 85 5.99 -9.96 22.84
N LEU A 86 5.05 -10.77 22.32
CA LEU A 86 5.35 -11.94 21.50
C LEU A 86 6.07 -11.56 20.21
N ALA A 87 5.61 -10.53 19.52
CA ALA A 87 6.24 -10.04 18.28
C ALA A 87 7.69 -9.59 18.54
N LEU A 88 7.91 -8.83 19.62
CA LEU A 88 9.24 -8.37 20.01
C LEU A 88 10.18 -9.54 20.35
N GLU A 89 9.68 -10.56 21.05
CA GLU A 89 10.44 -11.77 21.34
C GLU A 89 10.84 -12.52 20.06
N LEU A 90 9.87 -12.74 19.16
CA LEU A 90 10.10 -13.43 17.89
C LEU A 90 11.09 -12.68 16.99
N ALA A 91 10.95 -11.36 16.89
CA ALA A 91 11.85 -10.53 16.10
C ALA A 91 13.29 -10.58 16.64
N ARG A 92 13.48 -10.40 17.94
CA ARG A 92 14.80 -10.49 18.60
C ARG A 92 15.44 -11.87 18.46
N LYS A 93 14.63 -12.92 18.49
CA LYS A 93 15.10 -14.30 18.31
C LYS A 93 15.54 -14.56 16.86
N HIS A 94 14.86 -13.95 15.89
CA HIS A 94 15.18 -14.11 14.48
C HIS A 94 16.41 -13.30 14.08
N ASP A 95 16.40 -11.98 14.30
CA ASP A 95 17.55 -11.09 14.13
C ASP A 95 17.43 -9.84 15.02
N PRO A 96 18.25 -9.72 16.07
CA PRO A 96 18.20 -8.58 16.99
C PRO A 96 18.68 -7.27 16.37
N GLY A 97 19.27 -7.30 15.19
CA GLY A 97 19.75 -6.12 14.46
C GLY A 97 18.72 -5.52 13.50
N TYR A 98 17.56 -6.17 13.33
CA TYR A 98 16.48 -5.64 12.49
C TYR A 98 15.60 -4.67 13.27
N ARG A 99 15.21 -3.59 12.62
CA ARG A 99 14.21 -2.66 13.13
C ARG A 99 12.80 -3.19 12.89
N LEU A 100 11.87 -2.78 13.72
CA LEU A 100 10.46 -3.13 13.58
C LEU A 100 9.68 -1.94 13.02
N TRP A 101 8.95 -2.18 11.96
CA TRP A 101 8.05 -1.23 11.34
C TRP A 101 6.63 -1.75 11.41
N LEU A 102 5.69 -0.89 11.80
CA LEU A 102 4.27 -1.24 11.86
C LEU A 102 3.38 -0.04 11.58
N GLY A 103 2.23 -0.30 10.96
CA GLY A 103 1.20 0.68 10.69
C GLY A 103 0.09 0.63 11.73
N VAL A 104 -0.35 1.79 12.22
CA VAL A 104 -1.47 1.91 13.16
C VAL A 104 -2.42 3.00 12.70
N GLN A 105 -3.72 2.76 12.74
CA GLN A 105 -4.71 3.81 12.49
C GLN A 105 -4.51 4.99 13.45
N SER A 106 -4.64 6.21 12.94
CA SER A 106 -4.33 7.44 13.69
C SER A 106 -5.23 7.62 14.93
N ASN A 107 -6.42 7.03 14.93
CA ASN A 107 -7.40 7.06 16.02
C ASN A 107 -7.33 5.85 16.97
N ASP A 108 -6.44 4.89 16.75
CA ASP A 108 -6.17 3.83 17.73
C ASP A 108 -5.23 4.33 18.83
N PHE A 109 -5.79 5.12 19.75
CA PHE A 109 -5.01 5.71 20.85
C PHE A 109 -4.43 4.68 21.80
N ALA A 110 -5.10 3.53 21.99
CA ALA A 110 -4.63 2.48 22.86
C ALA A 110 -3.37 1.82 22.32
N TYR A 111 -3.38 1.49 21.02
CA TYR A 111 -2.22 0.87 20.37
C TYR A 111 -1.05 1.86 20.28
N LYS A 112 -1.31 3.11 19.91
CA LYS A 112 -0.29 4.16 19.85
C LYS A 112 0.39 4.37 21.21
N SER A 113 -0.39 4.50 22.30
CA SER A 113 0.17 4.63 23.65
C SER A 113 1.00 3.40 24.06
N LEU A 114 0.58 2.19 23.68
CA LEU A 114 1.33 0.98 23.96
C LEU A 114 2.69 1.01 23.25
N LEU A 115 2.71 1.37 21.96
CA LEU A 115 3.95 1.47 21.17
C LEU A 115 4.91 2.53 21.74
N GLU A 116 4.42 3.71 22.06
CA GLU A 116 5.21 4.79 22.63
C GLU A 116 5.82 4.37 23.98
N ASN A 117 5.09 3.63 24.81
CA ASN A 117 5.60 3.06 26.05
C ASN A 117 6.68 1.98 25.84
N HIS A 118 6.71 1.36 24.66
CA HIS A 118 7.76 0.40 24.26
C HIS A 118 8.91 1.04 23.49
N GLY A 119 8.94 2.38 23.39
CA GLY A 119 10.02 3.12 22.75
C GLY A 119 9.87 3.32 21.23
N PHE A 120 8.74 2.94 20.66
CA PHE A 120 8.47 3.22 19.24
C PHE A 120 8.17 4.70 19.02
N THR A 121 8.56 5.20 17.85
CA THR A 121 8.30 6.56 17.42
C THR A 121 7.63 6.61 16.05
N ILE A 122 6.84 7.67 15.79
CA ILE A 122 6.23 7.85 14.47
C ILE A 122 7.32 8.22 13.46
N LEU A 123 7.44 7.39 12.43
CA LEU A 123 8.37 7.60 11.33
C LEU A 123 7.71 8.35 10.17
N ARG A 124 6.48 7.96 9.80
CA ARG A 124 5.70 8.52 8.70
C ARG A 124 4.21 8.47 9.00
N LYS A 125 3.45 9.25 8.21
CA LYS A 125 1.99 9.23 8.19
C LYS A 125 1.54 8.97 6.76
N TYR A 126 0.53 8.13 6.59
CA TYR A 126 -0.06 7.80 5.31
C TYR A 126 -1.54 8.09 5.32
N TRP A 127 -2.06 8.56 4.21
CA TRP A 127 -3.49 8.72 3.99
C TRP A 127 -3.96 7.74 2.93
N THR A 128 -5.09 7.08 3.19
CA THR A 128 -5.88 6.44 2.15
C THR A 128 -6.83 7.48 1.59
N LEU A 129 -6.76 7.70 0.29
CA LEU A 129 -7.65 8.61 -0.43
C LEU A 129 -8.60 7.81 -1.31
N GLU A 130 -9.85 8.24 -1.40
CA GLU A 130 -10.88 7.62 -2.23
C GLU A 130 -11.64 8.68 -3.03
N MET A 131 -12.15 8.30 -4.19
CA MET A 131 -13.13 9.05 -4.96
C MET A 131 -14.20 8.12 -5.53
N LYS A 132 -15.40 8.67 -5.78
CA LYS A 132 -16.49 7.96 -6.45
C LYS A 132 -16.37 8.06 -7.96
N LEU A 133 -16.79 7.02 -8.65
CA LEU A 133 -16.86 6.92 -10.12
C LEU A 133 -18.32 6.65 -10.55
N PRO A 134 -18.72 7.00 -11.78
CA PRO A 134 -18.00 7.88 -12.72
C PRO A 134 -17.93 9.33 -12.24
N VAL A 135 -16.98 10.08 -12.75
CA VAL A 135 -16.89 11.53 -12.49
C VAL A 135 -17.81 12.26 -13.45
N GLU A 136 -18.79 12.98 -12.92
CA GLU A 136 -19.63 13.87 -13.73
C GLU A 136 -18.80 15.07 -14.22
N ASN A 137 -18.82 15.34 -15.52
CA ASN A 137 -18.14 16.46 -16.17
C ASN A 137 -16.59 16.38 -16.21
N GLU A 138 -16.05 15.31 -16.75
CA GLU A 138 -14.62 15.30 -17.12
C GLU A 138 -14.34 16.37 -18.18
N SER A 139 -13.62 17.41 -17.78
CA SER A 139 -13.03 18.34 -18.74
C SER A 139 -11.88 17.63 -19.44
N SER A 140 -11.94 17.52 -20.76
CA SER A 140 -10.84 17.01 -21.57
C SER A 140 -9.59 17.88 -21.32
N SER A 141 -8.61 17.34 -20.61
CA SER A 141 -7.32 18.01 -20.47
C SER A 141 -6.61 18.04 -21.82
N PRO A 142 -5.91 19.13 -22.16
CA PRO A 142 -5.11 19.15 -23.38
C PRO A 142 -4.12 17.99 -23.38
N SER A 143 -3.92 17.37 -24.55
CA SER A 143 -2.97 16.26 -24.71
C SER A 143 -1.56 16.73 -24.41
N LEU A 144 -1.05 16.41 -23.21
CA LEU A 144 0.31 16.74 -22.78
C LEU A 144 1.35 15.72 -23.26
N GLY A 145 0.88 14.62 -23.85
CA GLY A 145 1.69 13.50 -24.33
C GLY A 145 0.81 12.38 -24.88
N VAL A 146 1.43 11.31 -25.32
CA VAL A 146 0.75 10.09 -25.78
C VAL A 146 0.75 9.09 -24.62
N ILE A 147 -0.45 8.68 -24.18
CA ILE A 147 -0.62 7.63 -23.18
C ILE A 147 -0.87 6.32 -23.93
N ARG A 148 -0.16 5.27 -23.56
CA ARG A 148 -0.36 3.91 -24.05
C ARG A 148 -0.30 2.89 -22.92
N GLU A 149 -1.03 1.82 -23.09
CA GLU A 149 -0.92 0.66 -22.22
C GLU A 149 0.44 -0.04 -22.39
N LEU A 150 0.99 -0.57 -21.31
CA LEU A 150 2.17 -1.41 -21.32
C LEU A 150 1.76 -2.88 -21.40
N ASP A 151 2.40 -3.63 -22.27
CA ASP A 151 2.29 -5.09 -22.31
C ASP A 151 3.30 -5.69 -21.33
N LEU A 152 2.83 -6.02 -20.12
CA LEU A 152 3.69 -6.52 -19.04
C LEU A 152 4.22 -7.95 -19.30
N ASP A 153 3.84 -8.60 -20.42
CA ASP A 153 4.42 -9.85 -20.90
C ASP A 153 5.59 -9.60 -21.87
N LYS A 154 5.84 -8.35 -22.27
CA LYS A 154 6.94 -7.97 -23.15
C LYS A 154 8.10 -7.35 -22.38
N GLU A 155 9.30 -7.94 -22.55
CA GLU A 155 10.50 -7.48 -21.87
C GLU A 155 10.84 -6.01 -22.17
N ASP A 156 10.64 -5.53 -23.41
CA ASP A 156 10.92 -4.14 -23.79
C ASP A 156 10.01 -3.15 -23.03
N ASP A 157 8.74 -3.49 -22.84
CA ASP A 157 7.79 -2.67 -22.06
C ASP A 157 8.13 -2.72 -20.57
N LEU A 158 8.47 -3.89 -20.02
CA LEU A 158 8.95 -4.02 -18.65
C LEU A 158 10.24 -3.22 -18.40
N ARG A 159 11.20 -3.23 -19.34
CA ARG A 159 12.42 -2.43 -19.21
C ARG A 159 12.14 -0.93 -19.22
N THR A 160 11.28 -0.48 -20.13
CA THR A 160 10.85 0.93 -20.18
C THR A 160 10.14 1.32 -18.88
N PHE A 161 9.25 0.47 -18.41
CA PHE A 161 8.54 0.69 -17.13
C PHE A 161 9.52 0.76 -15.96
N HIS A 162 10.47 -0.17 -15.87
CA HIS A 162 11.50 -0.16 -14.84
C HIS A 162 12.29 1.15 -14.83
N GLU A 163 12.79 1.61 -15.97
CA GLU A 163 13.58 2.85 -16.07
C GLU A 163 12.76 4.06 -15.57
N VAL A 164 11.51 4.20 -16.04
CA VAL A 164 10.63 5.31 -15.65
C VAL A 164 10.29 5.23 -14.15
N HIS A 165 10.00 4.03 -13.63
CA HIS A 165 9.68 3.80 -12.23
C HIS A 165 10.87 4.15 -11.33
N GLN A 166 12.08 3.66 -11.64
CA GLN A 166 13.28 3.91 -10.84
C GLN A 166 13.62 5.41 -10.79
N ASP A 167 13.51 6.14 -11.91
CA ASP A 167 13.74 7.59 -11.94
C ASP A 167 12.66 8.34 -11.14
N ALA A 168 11.39 8.07 -11.41
CA ALA A 168 10.26 8.76 -10.79
C ALA A 168 10.24 8.63 -9.26
N PHE A 169 10.62 7.47 -8.73
CA PHE A 169 10.62 7.20 -7.27
C PHE A 169 11.96 7.45 -6.58
N SER A 170 13.03 7.79 -7.32
CA SER A 170 14.40 7.92 -6.78
C SER A 170 14.54 8.90 -5.60
N GLN A 171 13.63 9.86 -5.47
CA GLN A 171 13.60 10.85 -4.37
C GLN A 171 12.60 10.48 -3.25
N HIS A 172 11.87 9.36 -3.38
CA HIS A 172 10.92 8.96 -2.37
C HIS A 172 11.63 8.45 -1.11
N PHE A 173 11.03 8.70 0.03
CA PHE A 173 11.54 8.21 1.31
C PHE A 173 11.71 6.69 1.28
N GLY A 174 12.89 6.23 1.69
CA GLY A 174 13.21 4.81 1.76
C GLY A 174 13.34 4.10 0.40
N PHE A 175 13.38 4.86 -0.71
CA PHE A 175 13.62 4.27 -2.02
C PHE A 175 14.99 3.57 -2.06
N MET A 176 14.99 2.36 -2.59
CA MET A 176 16.21 1.62 -2.92
C MET A 176 16.10 1.13 -4.37
N PRO A 177 17.09 1.46 -5.22
CA PRO A 177 17.09 0.96 -6.59
C PRO A 177 17.07 -0.56 -6.61
N ARG A 178 16.22 -1.13 -7.46
CA ARG A 178 16.16 -2.58 -7.70
C ARG A 178 16.72 -2.90 -9.08
N GLN A 179 17.43 -4.01 -9.18
CA GLN A 179 17.85 -4.53 -10.47
C GLN A 179 16.64 -4.99 -11.28
N PHE A 180 16.72 -4.87 -12.60
CA PHE A 180 15.59 -5.18 -13.49
C PHE A 180 14.98 -6.56 -13.23
N ASN A 181 15.78 -7.60 -13.11
CA ASN A 181 15.28 -8.96 -12.92
C ASN A 181 14.46 -9.09 -11.62
N GLU A 182 14.97 -8.58 -10.51
CA GLU A 182 14.29 -8.59 -9.22
C GLU A 182 12.98 -7.79 -9.28
N TRP A 183 13.00 -6.62 -9.92
CA TRP A 183 11.85 -5.76 -10.05
C TRP A 183 10.79 -6.34 -10.98
N SER A 184 11.18 -6.91 -12.13
CA SER A 184 10.26 -7.49 -13.10
C SER A 184 9.54 -8.73 -12.57
N GLU A 185 10.21 -9.56 -11.75
CA GLU A 185 9.58 -10.68 -11.06
C GLU A 185 8.43 -10.23 -10.16
N ILE A 186 8.61 -9.09 -9.45
CA ILE A 186 7.57 -8.51 -8.61
C ILE A 186 6.40 -8.03 -9.47
N VAL A 187 6.65 -7.27 -10.53
CA VAL A 187 5.61 -6.74 -11.42
C VAL A 187 4.81 -7.85 -12.10
N ILE A 188 5.49 -8.90 -12.60
CA ILE A 188 4.81 -10.04 -13.23
C ILE A 188 3.94 -10.77 -12.21
N ARG A 189 4.42 -10.98 -11.00
CA ARG A 189 3.64 -11.57 -9.93
C ARG A 189 2.41 -10.71 -9.61
N ASP A 190 2.59 -9.41 -9.40
CA ASP A 190 1.51 -8.49 -9.04
C ASP A 190 0.47 -8.42 -10.19
N LYS A 191 0.92 -8.46 -11.46
CA LYS A 191 0.03 -8.62 -12.62
C LYS A 191 -0.83 -9.89 -12.51
N ASP A 192 -0.21 -11.02 -12.22
CA ASP A 192 -0.90 -12.32 -12.20
C ASP A 192 -1.84 -12.47 -10.97
N GLU A 193 -1.46 -11.90 -9.83
CA GLU A 193 -2.22 -12.04 -8.58
C GLU A 193 -3.29 -10.96 -8.40
N THR A 194 -3.04 -9.74 -8.89
CA THR A 194 -3.91 -8.60 -8.67
C THR A 194 -4.51 -8.01 -9.95
N ASN A 195 -4.30 -8.65 -11.10
CA ASN A 195 -4.69 -8.12 -12.40
C ASN A 195 -4.15 -6.69 -12.63
N MET A 196 -2.89 -6.45 -12.25
CA MET A 196 -2.25 -5.15 -12.39
C MET A 196 -2.17 -4.75 -13.87
N GLN A 197 -2.53 -3.51 -14.15
CA GLN A 197 -2.43 -2.87 -15.46
C GLN A 197 -1.59 -1.60 -15.34
N ALA A 198 -0.78 -1.29 -16.35
CA ALA A 198 0.10 -0.13 -16.34
C ALA A 198 0.04 0.66 -17.66
N TRP A 199 0.12 1.98 -17.56
CA TRP A 199 0.16 2.91 -18.68
C TRP A 199 1.37 3.82 -18.61
N LEU A 200 1.94 4.11 -19.76
CA LEU A 200 3.07 4.99 -19.94
C LEU A 200 2.63 6.26 -20.67
N ILE A 201 3.04 7.42 -20.18
CA ILE A 201 2.95 8.68 -20.92
C ILE A 201 4.30 9.01 -21.54
N SER A 202 4.30 9.37 -22.83
CA SER A 202 5.48 9.82 -23.57
C SER A 202 5.29 11.24 -24.07
N VAL A 203 6.33 12.08 -23.96
CA VAL A 203 6.39 13.44 -24.47
C VAL A 203 7.42 13.52 -25.61
N ASN A 204 7.00 13.88 -26.79
CA ASN A 204 7.85 13.89 -28.00
C ASN A 204 8.55 12.54 -28.26
N GLY A 205 7.84 11.42 -27.98
CA GLY A 205 8.37 10.07 -28.14
C GLY A 205 9.31 9.59 -27.01
N VAL A 206 9.54 10.41 -25.98
CA VAL A 206 10.37 10.04 -24.84
C VAL A 206 9.47 9.62 -23.67
N PRO A 207 9.67 8.43 -23.06
CA PRO A 207 8.99 8.02 -21.83
C PRO A 207 9.15 9.09 -20.74
N ALA A 208 8.08 9.45 -20.06
CA ALA A 208 8.06 10.58 -19.13
C ALA A 208 7.38 10.30 -17.79
N GLY A 209 6.52 9.29 -17.72
CA GLY A 209 5.81 8.94 -16.50
C GLY A 209 4.93 7.71 -16.71
N PHE A 210 4.37 7.21 -15.61
CA PHE A 210 3.50 6.04 -15.62
C PHE A 210 2.40 6.16 -14.59
N VAL A 211 1.35 5.38 -14.76
CA VAL A 211 0.36 5.03 -13.75
C VAL A 211 0.08 3.53 -13.85
N ASP A 212 -0.03 2.89 -12.72
CA ASP A 212 -0.52 1.52 -12.61
C ASP A 212 -1.63 1.43 -11.57
N PHE A 213 -2.54 0.49 -11.77
CA PHE A 213 -3.61 0.16 -10.84
C PHE A 213 -3.93 -1.32 -10.94
N ASN A 214 -4.61 -1.83 -9.93
CA ASN A 214 -4.90 -3.25 -9.79
C ASN A 214 -6.28 -3.50 -9.15
N ASP A 215 -6.61 -4.80 -9.00
CA ASP A 215 -7.88 -5.30 -8.46
C ASP A 215 -7.81 -5.64 -6.96
N GLU A 216 -6.78 -5.20 -6.24
CA GLU A 216 -6.62 -5.46 -4.81
C GLU A 216 -7.87 -5.07 -4.01
N GLN A 217 -8.50 -3.96 -4.36
CA GLN A 217 -9.71 -3.46 -3.71
C GLN A 217 -11.01 -3.76 -4.49
N LEU A 218 -10.99 -4.74 -5.40
CA LEU A 218 -12.16 -5.08 -6.23
C LEU A 218 -13.34 -5.58 -5.38
N HIS A 219 -13.08 -6.23 -4.24
CA HIS A 219 -14.13 -6.66 -3.30
C HIS A 219 -14.95 -5.48 -2.71
N ASN A 220 -14.41 -4.25 -2.77
CA ASN A 220 -15.08 -2.99 -2.41
C ASN A 220 -15.60 -2.23 -3.63
N ASP A 221 -15.65 -2.86 -4.80
CA ASP A 221 -16.00 -2.22 -6.08
C ASP A 221 -15.09 -1.00 -6.39
N SER A 222 -13.81 -1.09 -6.00
CA SER A 222 -12.80 -0.06 -6.14
C SER A 222 -11.60 -0.55 -6.95
N GLY A 223 -11.08 0.32 -7.83
CA GLY A 223 -9.72 0.16 -8.33
C GLY A 223 -8.73 0.73 -7.31
N TYR A 224 -7.53 0.17 -7.29
CA TYR A 224 -6.44 0.65 -6.44
C TYR A 224 -5.27 1.14 -7.30
N VAL A 225 -4.96 2.45 -7.25
CA VAL A 225 -3.76 3.01 -7.90
C VAL A 225 -2.55 2.66 -7.04
N SER A 226 -1.76 1.69 -7.49
CA SER A 226 -0.58 1.19 -6.80
C SER A 226 0.67 2.03 -7.08
N GLY A 227 0.74 2.65 -8.27
CA GLY A 227 1.84 3.52 -8.65
C GLY A 227 1.41 4.68 -9.54
N LEU A 228 1.94 5.88 -9.26
CA LEU A 228 1.84 7.05 -10.11
C LEU A 228 3.16 7.81 -10.03
N GLY A 229 3.88 7.89 -11.13
CA GLY A 229 5.19 8.52 -11.17
C GLY A 229 5.45 9.32 -12.43
N VAL A 230 6.18 10.43 -12.27
CA VAL A 230 6.67 11.25 -13.39
C VAL A 230 8.17 11.43 -13.21
N MET A 231 8.94 11.09 -14.26
CA MET A 231 10.40 11.26 -14.26
C MET A 231 10.79 12.69 -13.92
N GLN A 232 11.86 12.87 -13.17
CA GLN A 232 12.29 14.18 -12.64
C GLN A 232 12.37 15.27 -13.71
N ALA A 233 12.91 14.97 -14.88
CA ALA A 233 13.03 15.91 -15.99
C ALA A 233 11.68 16.40 -16.57
N PHE A 234 10.59 15.72 -16.27
CA PHE A 234 9.24 15.98 -16.78
C PHE A 234 8.25 16.44 -15.70
N GLN A 235 8.66 16.53 -14.46
CA GLN A 235 7.82 17.02 -13.36
C GLN A 235 7.35 18.47 -13.56
N GLY A 236 6.27 18.86 -12.88
CA GLY A 236 5.71 20.22 -12.94
C GLY A 236 4.99 20.59 -14.24
N LYS A 237 4.83 19.66 -15.18
CA LYS A 237 4.20 19.89 -16.50
C LYS A 237 2.77 19.34 -16.61
N GLY A 238 2.16 18.89 -15.50
CA GLY A 238 0.79 18.37 -15.49
C GLY A 238 0.65 16.89 -15.90
N LEU A 239 1.75 16.17 -16.17
CA LEU A 239 1.70 14.79 -16.66
C LEU A 239 1.11 13.84 -15.62
N GLY A 240 1.38 14.04 -14.32
CA GLY A 240 0.80 13.24 -13.24
C GLY A 240 -0.73 13.37 -13.19
N GLU A 241 -1.27 14.57 -13.45
CA GLU A 241 -2.72 14.77 -13.55
C GLU A 241 -3.30 14.06 -14.78
N ALA A 242 -2.64 14.13 -15.92
CA ALA A 242 -3.08 13.44 -17.13
C ALA A 242 -3.13 11.92 -16.94
N LEU A 243 -2.11 11.34 -16.30
CA LEU A 243 -2.04 9.92 -15.96
C LEU A 243 -3.14 9.51 -14.97
N LEU A 244 -3.33 10.29 -13.91
CA LEU A 244 -4.36 9.99 -12.91
C LEU A 244 -5.77 10.08 -13.50
N ARG A 245 -6.06 11.09 -14.34
CA ARG A 245 -7.34 11.20 -15.06
C ARG A 245 -7.54 10.01 -16.00
N HIS A 246 -6.49 9.55 -16.66
CA HIS A 246 -6.56 8.35 -17.48
C HIS A 246 -6.91 7.11 -16.64
N ALA A 247 -6.28 6.91 -15.48
CA ALA A 247 -6.63 5.83 -14.56
C ALA A 247 -8.09 5.92 -14.07
N ILE A 248 -8.59 7.14 -13.76
CA ILE A 248 -9.98 7.40 -13.41
C ILE A 248 -10.91 6.96 -14.54
N GLN A 249 -10.61 7.36 -15.77
CA GLN A 249 -11.40 7.00 -16.95
C GLN A 249 -11.48 5.50 -17.14
N ILE A 250 -10.32 4.80 -17.17
CA ILE A 250 -10.28 3.35 -17.38
C ILE A 250 -11.05 2.61 -16.26
N ASN A 251 -10.88 3.02 -15.00
CA ASN A 251 -11.61 2.40 -13.89
C ASN A 251 -13.13 2.64 -13.99
N SER A 252 -13.56 3.80 -14.49
CA SER A 252 -14.98 4.08 -14.79
C SER A 252 -15.50 3.18 -15.92
N GLU A 253 -14.71 3.01 -17.00
CA GLU A 253 -15.06 2.14 -18.15
C GLU A 253 -15.13 0.66 -17.76
N LEU A 254 -14.31 0.23 -16.77
CA LEU A 254 -14.37 -1.09 -16.14
C LEU A 254 -15.59 -1.27 -15.23
N GLY A 255 -16.40 -0.21 -15.03
CA GLY A 255 -17.63 -0.25 -14.24
C GLY A 255 -17.42 -0.18 -12.74
N ARG A 256 -16.23 0.17 -12.26
CA ARG A 256 -15.95 0.34 -10.83
C ARG A 256 -16.65 1.59 -10.30
N SER A 257 -17.17 1.50 -9.06
CA SER A 257 -17.85 2.64 -8.42
C SER A 257 -16.90 3.58 -7.69
N LYS A 258 -15.64 3.17 -7.50
CA LYS A 258 -14.64 3.92 -6.73
C LYS A 258 -13.23 3.74 -7.30
N LEU A 259 -12.37 4.68 -6.94
CA LEU A 259 -10.91 4.58 -7.10
C LEU A 259 -10.24 5.04 -5.82
N CYS A 260 -9.26 4.30 -5.34
CA CYS A 260 -8.50 4.65 -4.13
C CYS A 260 -7.00 4.53 -4.34
N LEU A 261 -6.25 5.09 -3.42
CA LEU A 261 -4.79 5.01 -3.34
C LEU A 261 -4.31 5.29 -1.92
N SER A 262 -3.06 4.91 -1.63
CA SER A 262 -2.35 5.34 -0.42
C SER A 262 -1.24 6.33 -0.76
N VAL A 263 -1.03 7.34 0.11
CA VAL A 263 0.00 8.36 -0.09
C VAL A 263 0.68 8.75 1.23
N ASP A 264 2.00 8.93 1.19
CA ASP A 264 2.76 9.53 2.31
C ASP A 264 2.33 10.99 2.49
N ALA A 265 1.79 11.33 3.66
CA ALA A 265 1.37 12.70 4.01
C ALA A 265 2.54 13.69 4.05
N GLY A 266 3.78 13.21 4.25
CA GLY A 266 5.02 13.99 4.20
C GLY A 266 5.61 14.10 2.79
N ASN A 267 4.91 13.66 1.75
CA ASN A 267 5.41 13.75 0.38
C ASN A 267 5.43 15.20 -0.12
N GLU A 268 6.62 15.73 -0.32
CA GLU A 268 6.84 17.10 -0.78
C GLU A 268 6.62 17.29 -2.30
N SER A 269 6.39 16.24 -3.05
CA SER A 269 6.21 16.27 -4.52
C SER A 269 4.97 17.02 -4.99
N GLY A 270 4.07 17.39 -4.08
CA GLY A 270 2.78 18.02 -4.40
C GLY A 270 1.70 17.01 -4.81
N ALA A 271 1.93 15.72 -4.63
CA ALA A 271 0.99 14.65 -4.97
C ALA A 271 -0.38 14.82 -4.28
N LEU A 272 -0.40 15.24 -3.01
CA LEU A 272 -1.65 15.50 -2.30
C LEU A 272 -2.53 16.54 -3.00
N ARG A 273 -1.93 17.64 -3.46
CA ARG A 273 -2.67 18.69 -4.22
C ARG A 273 -3.22 18.15 -5.54
N LEU A 274 -2.50 17.22 -6.17
CA LEU A 274 -2.95 16.56 -7.38
C LEU A 274 -4.19 15.70 -7.08
N TYR A 275 -4.16 14.88 -6.04
CA TYR A 275 -5.27 14.02 -5.67
C TYR A 275 -6.51 14.81 -5.25
N GLU A 276 -6.35 15.86 -4.45
CA GLU A 276 -7.44 16.79 -4.10
C GLU A 276 -8.04 17.49 -5.33
N LYS A 277 -7.19 17.90 -6.29
CA LYS A 277 -7.64 18.57 -7.53
C LYS A 277 -8.53 17.68 -8.39
N VAL A 278 -8.29 16.37 -8.43
CA VAL A 278 -9.15 15.42 -9.16
C VAL A 278 -10.36 14.96 -8.36
N GLY A 279 -10.49 15.38 -7.09
CA GLY A 279 -11.65 15.13 -6.25
C GLY A 279 -11.50 13.97 -5.27
N MET A 280 -10.30 13.38 -5.12
CA MET A 280 -10.04 12.38 -4.09
C MET A 280 -10.07 13.00 -2.70
N LYS A 281 -10.54 12.24 -1.71
CA LYS A 281 -10.66 12.68 -0.33
C LYS A 281 -10.09 11.65 0.63
N PRO A 282 -9.44 12.07 1.73
CA PRO A 282 -8.95 11.15 2.72
C PRO A 282 -10.12 10.46 3.43
N ILE A 283 -10.02 9.14 3.56
CA ILE A 283 -10.97 8.29 4.30
C ILE A 283 -10.34 7.68 5.54
N SER A 284 -9.03 7.47 5.56
CA SER A 284 -8.30 7.01 6.73
C SER A 284 -6.89 7.58 6.79
N GLU A 285 -6.32 7.62 8.00
CA GLU A 285 -4.93 8.02 8.25
C GLU A 285 -4.24 6.95 9.08
N TRP A 286 -3.04 6.56 8.65
CA TRP A 286 -2.18 5.58 9.29
C TRP A 286 -0.87 6.22 9.72
N HIS A 287 -0.38 5.83 10.91
CA HIS A 287 0.93 6.20 11.41
C HIS A 287 1.86 5.00 11.31
N GLN A 288 2.94 5.16 10.55
CA GLN A 288 4.04 4.21 10.53
C GLN A 288 4.92 4.46 11.74
N TYR A 289 5.06 3.45 12.60
CA TYR A 289 5.97 3.47 13.73
C TYR A 289 7.24 2.68 13.44
N GLU A 290 8.35 3.08 14.10
CA GLU A 290 9.62 2.38 14.08
C GLU A 290 10.13 2.26 15.52
N ASP A 291 10.72 1.11 15.88
CA ASP A 291 11.50 0.99 17.12
C ASP A 291 12.87 1.68 16.96
N LEU A 292 13.41 2.22 18.06
CA LEU A 292 14.70 2.93 18.09
C LEU A 292 15.86 2.00 18.43
#